data_f46e45ca77c4990646a7926d08656222
#
_entry.id   f46e45ca77c4990646a7926d08656222
#
_cell.length_a   1.000
_cell.length_b   1.000
_cell.length_c   1.000
_cell.angle_alpha   90.00
_cell.angle_beta   90.00
_cell.angle_gamma   90.00
#
_symmetry.space_group_name_H-M   'P 1'
#
loop_
_entity.id
_entity.type
_entity.pdbx_description
1 polymer ?
#
loop_
_entity_poly.entity_id
_entity_poly.type
_entity_poly.pdbx_seq_one_letter_code
_entity_poly.pdbx_strand_id
1 'polypeptide(L)'
;MDCINFNEFKLAKKSVKRNKYKSNAEIFFSNAYYSSDIKDKIKFYTISIKLKPSFIDAYFNRAELYKELEEYNKSIEDYNKILELNPKDKDCYNNRAIVYYLIKNYDKSLQDLDVLVSMDKHYKNIYFNRGMVFLGIEDYKRAAIEFTKAIHEDLADSEAYENRAFTYYNLKKYSSSIKDYTNALKLTPENKNIYLNRGTIYYKIKDYKNAISDYMKALNCKEKDPSFYHKIYTNCNYNLNKKIVPFVNFK
;
A
#
# COMPACT_ATOMS: atom_id res chain seq x y z
N MET A 1 37.13 1.76 7.25
CA MET A 1 37.06 3.25 7.17
C MET A 1 37.10 3.61 5.69
N ASP A 2 35.95 3.63 5.02
CA ASP A 2 35.89 4.01 3.62
C ASP A 2 36.02 5.53 3.52
N CYS A 3 37.14 5.98 2.97
CA CYS A 3 37.41 7.38 2.71
C CYS A 3 36.31 7.92 1.78
N ILE A 4 35.58 8.94 2.24
CA ILE A 4 34.66 9.70 1.39
C ILE A 4 35.50 10.27 0.24
N ASN A 5 35.18 9.87 -1.00
CA ASN A 5 35.92 10.28 -2.17
C ASN A 5 35.81 11.82 -2.34
N PHE A 6 36.93 12.53 -2.22
CA PHE A 6 37.00 13.99 -2.26
C PHE A 6 36.47 14.60 -3.57
N ASN A 7 36.40 13.80 -4.66
CA ASN A 7 35.83 14.22 -5.94
C ASN A 7 34.29 14.30 -5.90
N GLU A 8 33.62 13.47 -5.08
CA GLU A 8 32.18 13.52 -4.86
C GLU A 8 31.79 14.79 -4.09
N PHE A 9 32.67 15.25 -3.18
CA PHE A 9 32.51 16.49 -2.46
C PHE A 9 32.62 17.74 -3.37
N LYS A 10 33.41 17.64 -4.46
CA LYS A 10 33.58 18.73 -5.45
C LYS A 10 32.38 18.86 -6.40
N LEU A 11 31.76 17.75 -6.79
CA LEU A 11 30.57 17.76 -7.67
C LEU A 11 29.34 18.37 -6.96
N ALA A 12 29.12 18.05 -5.68
CA ALA A 12 28.06 18.64 -4.88
C ALA A 12 28.26 20.19 -4.68
N LYS A 13 29.49 20.68 -4.65
CA LYS A 13 29.79 22.13 -4.54
C LYS A 13 29.40 22.92 -5.79
N LYS A 14 29.31 22.31 -6.97
CA LYS A 14 29.02 23.03 -8.23
C LYS A 14 27.55 23.30 -8.48
N SER A 15 26.62 22.56 -7.86
CA SER A 15 25.18 22.60 -8.18
C SER A 15 24.32 23.43 -7.22
N VAL A 16 24.84 23.86 -6.07
CA VAL A 16 24.05 24.63 -5.09
C VAL A 16 24.67 25.99 -4.84
N LYS A 17 23.98 27.07 -5.19
CA LYS A 17 24.26 28.41 -4.61
C LYS A 17 24.22 28.22 -3.08
N ARG A 18 25.39 28.37 -2.43
CA ARG A 18 25.55 28.19 -0.98
C ARG A 18 24.51 29.03 -0.24
N ASN A 19 23.46 28.35 0.25
CA ASN A 19 22.64 28.93 1.29
C ASN A 19 23.51 28.88 2.57
N LYS A 20 23.98 30.04 3.04
CA LYS A 20 25.00 30.25 4.08
C LYS A 20 24.63 29.58 5.44
N TYR A 21 23.45 28.98 5.55
CA TYR A 21 22.83 28.47 6.77
C TYR A 21 22.57 26.95 6.76
N LYS A 22 22.85 26.20 5.67
CA LYS A 22 22.64 24.75 5.64
C LYS A 22 23.92 23.99 6.02
N SER A 23 23.77 22.97 6.87
CA SER A 23 24.84 22.01 7.16
C SER A 23 25.19 21.18 5.90
N ASN A 24 26.40 20.61 5.86
CA ASN A 24 26.77 19.72 4.76
C ASN A 24 25.81 18.56 4.57
N ALA A 25 25.26 18.00 5.66
CA ALA A 25 24.25 16.95 5.61
C ALA A 25 22.96 17.40 4.90
N GLU A 26 22.48 18.62 5.19
CA GLU A 26 21.29 19.20 4.54
C GLU A 26 21.52 19.54 3.07
N ILE A 27 22.75 19.83 2.67
CA ILE A 27 23.10 20.04 1.26
C ILE A 27 22.95 18.72 0.50
N PHE A 28 23.50 17.61 1.02
CA PHE A 28 23.36 16.30 0.37
C PHE A 28 21.91 15.83 0.38
N PHE A 29 21.16 16.04 1.46
CA PHE A 29 19.74 15.77 1.52
C PHE A 29 18.96 16.51 0.42
N SER A 30 19.26 17.82 0.24
CA SER A 30 18.64 18.61 -0.83
C SER A 30 19.03 18.11 -2.23
N ASN A 31 20.29 17.69 -2.43
CA ASN A 31 20.73 17.12 -3.71
C ASN A 31 20.00 15.83 -4.05
N ALA A 32 19.72 14.98 -3.05
CA ALA A 32 18.90 13.80 -3.23
C ALA A 32 17.48 14.15 -3.71
N TYR A 33 16.87 15.17 -3.12
CA TYR A 33 15.53 15.62 -3.50
C TYR A 33 15.46 16.07 -4.97
N TYR A 34 16.47 16.78 -5.46
CA TYR A 34 16.50 17.30 -6.84
C TYR A 34 17.08 16.32 -7.88
N SER A 35 17.62 15.19 -7.47
CA SER A 35 18.09 14.17 -8.40
C SER A 35 16.91 13.44 -9.05
N SER A 36 17.02 13.10 -10.32
CA SER A 36 16.04 12.24 -11.03
C SER A 36 16.42 10.75 -10.95
N ASP A 37 17.69 10.44 -10.69
CA ASP A 37 18.17 9.05 -10.59
C ASP A 37 18.04 8.51 -9.17
N ILE A 38 17.38 7.35 -9.04
CA ILE A 38 17.10 6.72 -7.74
C ILE A 38 18.39 6.27 -7.03
N LYS A 39 19.42 5.84 -7.78
CA LYS A 39 20.70 5.42 -7.20
C LYS A 39 21.47 6.61 -6.65
N ASP A 40 21.43 7.74 -7.36
CA ASP A 40 22.03 8.98 -6.89
C ASP A 40 21.29 9.51 -5.66
N LYS A 41 19.97 9.43 -5.61
CA LYS A 41 19.19 9.77 -4.40
C LYS A 41 19.68 8.96 -3.20
N ILE A 42 19.75 7.64 -3.32
CA ILE A 42 20.21 6.74 -2.25
C ILE A 42 21.63 7.09 -1.82
N LYS A 43 22.53 7.38 -2.77
CA LYS A 43 23.90 7.79 -2.51
C LYS A 43 23.96 9.10 -1.71
N PHE A 44 23.18 10.10 -2.11
CA PHE A 44 23.14 11.39 -1.43
C PHE A 44 22.54 11.29 -0.02
N TYR A 45 21.44 10.53 0.16
CA TYR A 45 20.92 10.27 1.50
C TYR A 45 21.93 9.50 2.37
N THR A 46 22.67 8.56 1.80
CA THR A 46 23.72 7.83 2.52
C THR A 46 24.85 8.76 2.98
N ILE A 47 25.27 9.72 2.16
CA ILE A 47 26.26 10.73 2.55
C ILE A 47 25.70 11.65 3.63
N SER A 48 24.45 12.08 3.47
CA SER A 48 23.75 12.91 4.46
C SER A 48 23.71 12.24 5.84
N ILE A 49 23.38 10.95 5.88
CA ILE A 49 23.33 10.12 7.10
C ILE A 49 24.74 9.96 7.70
N LYS A 50 25.78 9.73 6.88
CA LYS A 50 27.17 9.64 7.37
C LYS A 50 27.61 10.95 8.03
N LEU A 51 27.18 12.10 7.51
CA LEU A 51 27.49 13.41 8.06
C LEU A 51 26.66 13.77 9.29
N LYS A 52 25.43 13.29 9.38
CA LYS A 52 24.51 13.51 10.49
C LYS A 52 23.75 12.22 10.80
N PRO A 53 24.31 11.32 11.66
CA PRO A 53 23.68 10.02 11.97
C PRO A 53 22.32 10.10 12.68
N SER A 54 21.90 11.28 13.13
CA SER A 54 20.58 11.52 13.71
C SER A 54 19.58 12.16 12.72
N PHE A 55 19.88 12.14 11.42
CA PHE A 55 19.03 12.80 10.41
C PHE A 55 17.88 11.88 9.98
N ILE A 56 16.78 11.88 10.74
CA ILE A 56 15.60 11.02 10.55
C ILE A 56 15.05 11.09 9.13
N ASP A 57 14.87 12.31 8.58
CA ASP A 57 14.31 12.49 7.24
C ASP A 57 15.13 11.80 6.14
N ALA A 58 16.46 11.74 6.31
CA ALA A 58 17.34 11.10 5.34
C ALA A 58 17.19 9.56 5.37
N TYR A 59 17.04 8.98 6.57
CA TYR A 59 16.72 7.56 6.71
C TYR A 59 15.35 7.26 6.13
N PHE A 60 14.34 8.08 6.45
CA PHE A 60 12.97 7.88 5.97
C PHE A 60 12.89 7.85 4.45
N ASN A 61 13.45 8.88 3.80
CA ASN A 61 13.45 8.96 2.34
C ASN A 61 14.25 7.82 1.70
N ARG A 62 15.37 7.38 2.31
CA ARG A 62 16.15 6.26 1.81
C ARG A 62 15.41 4.93 1.98
N ALA A 63 14.70 4.74 3.09
CA ALA A 63 13.85 3.57 3.33
C ALA A 63 12.74 3.45 2.28
N GLU A 64 12.11 4.57 1.92
CA GLU A 64 11.08 4.60 0.88
C GLU A 64 11.65 4.19 -0.49
N LEU A 65 12.85 4.69 -0.84
CA LEU A 65 13.52 4.30 -2.08
C LEU A 65 13.93 2.81 -2.08
N TYR A 66 14.41 2.28 -0.95
CA TYR A 66 14.70 0.86 -0.83
C TYR A 66 13.42 0.02 -0.95
N LYS A 67 12.29 0.47 -0.42
CA LYS A 67 10.99 -0.19 -0.60
C LYS A 67 10.56 -0.19 -2.07
N GLU A 68 10.72 0.92 -2.78
CA GLU A 68 10.43 1.03 -4.22
C GLU A 68 11.29 0.09 -5.06
N LEU A 69 12.57 -0.11 -4.67
CA LEU A 69 13.48 -1.06 -5.30
C LEU A 69 13.30 -2.51 -4.82
N GLU A 70 12.30 -2.79 -3.99
CA GLU A 70 12.06 -4.10 -3.37
C GLU A 70 13.22 -4.59 -2.47
N GLU A 71 14.14 -3.69 -2.09
CA GLU A 71 15.23 -3.96 -1.15
C GLU A 71 14.72 -3.88 0.30
N TYR A 72 13.70 -4.66 0.60
CA TYR A 72 12.91 -4.58 1.83
C TYR A 72 13.72 -4.65 3.12
N ASN A 73 14.76 -5.49 3.18
CA ASN A 73 15.60 -5.59 4.38
C ASN A 73 16.31 -4.28 4.70
N LYS A 74 16.84 -3.58 3.68
CA LYS A 74 17.49 -2.27 3.86
C LYS A 74 16.47 -1.20 4.28
N SER A 75 15.27 -1.25 3.73
CA SER A 75 14.17 -0.36 4.15
C SER A 75 13.85 -0.55 5.64
N ILE A 76 13.74 -1.81 6.10
CA ILE A 76 13.48 -2.13 7.51
C ILE A 76 14.63 -1.65 8.42
N GLU A 77 15.88 -1.80 8.00
CA GLU A 77 17.04 -1.31 8.75
C GLU A 77 16.98 0.20 8.98
N ASP A 78 16.62 0.96 7.94
CA ASP A 78 16.46 2.40 8.05
C ASP A 78 15.29 2.79 8.96
N TYR A 79 14.13 2.12 8.85
CA TYR A 79 13.01 2.35 9.76
C TYR A 79 13.35 1.96 11.21
N ASN A 80 14.09 0.88 11.43
CA ASN A 80 14.58 0.52 12.76
C ASN A 80 15.42 1.66 13.35
N LYS A 81 16.30 2.26 12.52
CA LYS A 81 17.14 3.37 12.97
C LYS A 81 16.32 4.62 13.29
N ILE A 82 15.27 4.91 12.54
CA ILE A 82 14.34 5.99 12.87
C ILE A 82 13.69 5.75 14.25
N LEU A 83 13.20 4.54 14.51
CA LEU A 83 12.53 4.21 15.76
C LEU A 83 13.47 4.14 16.97
N GLU A 84 14.77 3.88 16.77
CA GLU A 84 15.80 4.07 17.80
C GLU A 84 15.97 5.57 18.15
N LEU A 85 15.91 6.46 17.17
CA LEU A 85 16.05 7.89 17.35
C LEU A 85 14.76 8.57 17.84
N ASN A 86 13.63 8.12 17.33
CA ASN A 86 12.29 8.61 17.67
C ASN A 86 11.29 7.44 17.86
N PRO A 87 11.20 6.85 19.07
CA PRO A 87 10.30 5.72 19.33
C PRO A 87 8.80 6.04 19.21
N LYS A 88 8.43 7.32 18.98
CA LYS A 88 7.04 7.76 18.84
C LYS A 88 6.66 8.15 17.39
N ASP A 89 7.50 7.81 16.45
CA ASP A 89 7.26 8.12 15.03
C ASP A 89 6.18 7.21 14.45
N LYS A 90 4.96 7.75 14.34
CA LYS A 90 3.79 7.03 13.86
C LYS A 90 3.92 6.62 12.40
N ASP A 91 4.45 7.51 11.55
CA ASP A 91 4.61 7.26 10.12
C ASP A 91 5.62 6.13 9.88
N CYS A 92 6.67 6.10 10.71
CA CYS A 92 7.66 5.03 10.65
C CYS A 92 7.08 3.66 11.00
N TYR A 93 6.26 3.55 12.05
CA TYR A 93 5.56 2.29 12.35
C TYR A 93 4.65 1.86 11.22
N ASN A 94 3.84 2.78 10.66
CA ASN A 94 2.97 2.47 9.54
C ASN A 94 3.75 1.95 8.33
N ASN A 95 4.79 2.65 7.92
CA ASN A 95 5.55 2.30 6.72
C ASN A 95 6.37 1.01 6.92
N ARG A 96 6.92 0.76 8.12
CA ARG A 96 7.59 -0.50 8.42
C ARG A 96 6.61 -1.67 8.43
N ALA A 97 5.40 -1.48 8.95
CA ALA A 97 4.34 -2.48 8.89
C ALA A 97 3.97 -2.85 7.45
N ILE A 98 3.92 -1.86 6.55
CA ILE A 98 3.70 -2.09 5.12
C ILE A 98 4.83 -2.94 4.53
N VAL A 99 6.09 -2.63 4.84
CA VAL A 99 7.22 -3.43 4.35
C VAL A 99 7.18 -4.85 4.90
N TYR A 100 6.85 -5.04 6.18
CA TYR A 100 6.66 -6.38 6.76
C TYR A 100 5.52 -7.15 6.07
N TYR A 101 4.43 -6.48 5.72
CA TYR A 101 3.36 -7.11 4.94
C TYR A 101 3.85 -7.55 3.55
N LEU A 102 4.61 -6.71 2.84
CA LEU A 102 5.12 -7.03 1.50
C LEU A 102 6.02 -8.29 1.50
N ILE A 103 6.83 -8.46 2.55
CA ILE A 103 7.64 -9.68 2.74
C ILE A 103 6.87 -10.81 3.43
N LYS A 104 5.54 -10.67 3.60
CA LYS A 104 4.65 -11.63 4.25
C LYS A 104 4.99 -11.95 5.72
N ASN A 105 5.72 -11.06 6.39
CA ASN A 105 5.94 -11.14 7.84
C ASN A 105 4.77 -10.49 8.57
N TYR A 106 3.61 -11.14 8.51
CA TYR A 106 2.36 -10.61 9.01
C TYR A 106 2.36 -10.35 10.52
N ASP A 107 3.09 -11.16 11.28
CA ASP A 107 3.19 -10.99 12.73
C ASP A 107 3.87 -9.66 13.10
N LYS A 108 5.01 -9.35 12.47
CA LYS A 108 5.70 -8.08 12.70
C LYS A 108 4.89 -6.88 12.17
N SER A 109 4.19 -7.07 11.04
CA SER A 109 3.29 -6.05 10.52
C SER A 109 2.18 -5.71 11.53
N LEU A 110 1.52 -6.74 12.11
CA LEU A 110 0.51 -6.52 13.15
C LEU A 110 1.08 -5.88 14.42
N GLN A 111 2.28 -6.29 14.86
CA GLN A 111 2.93 -5.68 16.02
C GLN A 111 3.11 -4.17 15.84
N ASP A 112 3.63 -3.72 14.70
CA ASP A 112 3.81 -2.30 14.40
C ASP A 112 2.47 -1.55 14.35
N LEU A 113 1.46 -2.16 13.68
CA LEU A 113 0.12 -1.57 13.59
C LEU A 113 -0.60 -1.54 14.97
N ASP A 114 -0.37 -2.51 15.84
CA ASP A 114 -0.93 -2.51 17.20
C ASP A 114 -0.29 -1.41 18.07
N VAL A 115 1.03 -1.20 17.96
CA VAL A 115 1.71 -0.05 18.57
C VAL A 115 1.10 1.25 18.06
N LEU A 116 0.90 1.37 16.76
CA LEU A 116 0.32 2.57 16.14
C LEU A 116 -1.12 2.82 16.62
N VAL A 117 -1.98 1.77 16.72
CA VAL A 117 -3.34 1.89 17.29
C VAL A 117 -3.30 2.39 18.74
N SER A 118 -2.33 1.92 19.54
CA SER A 118 -2.18 2.34 20.93
C SER A 118 -1.78 3.81 21.06
N MET A 119 -1.02 4.33 20.08
CA MET A 119 -0.61 5.74 20.03
C MET A 119 -1.70 6.64 19.48
N ASP A 120 -2.39 6.18 18.45
CA ASP A 120 -3.41 6.96 17.74
C ASP A 120 -4.40 6.03 17.01
N LYS A 121 -5.54 5.81 17.64
CA LYS A 121 -6.60 4.97 17.05
C LYS A 121 -7.26 5.57 15.80
N HIS A 122 -7.04 6.85 15.55
CA HIS A 122 -7.57 7.56 14.36
C HIS A 122 -6.50 7.86 13.33
N TYR A 123 -5.32 7.22 13.46
CA TYR A 123 -4.30 7.35 12.44
C TYR A 123 -4.85 6.86 11.09
N LYS A 124 -4.69 7.71 10.07
CA LYS A 124 -5.30 7.47 8.76
C LYS A 124 -4.96 6.08 8.20
N ASN A 125 -5.97 5.38 7.70
CA ASN A 125 -5.90 4.05 7.09
C ASN A 125 -5.39 2.91 7.99
N ILE A 126 -5.27 3.11 9.29
CA ILE A 126 -4.74 2.08 10.19
C ILE A 126 -5.59 0.81 10.16
N TYR A 127 -6.91 0.95 10.18
CA TYR A 127 -7.82 -0.20 10.14
C TYR A 127 -7.86 -0.86 8.76
N PHE A 128 -7.67 -0.08 7.69
CA PHE A 128 -7.50 -0.63 6.35
C PHE A 128 -6.24 -1.51 6.29
N ASN A 129 -5.10 -0.99 6.73
CA ASN A 129 -3.83 -1.73 6.75
C ASN A 129 -3.91 -2.99 7.61
N ARG A 130 -4.54 -2.93 8.80
CA ARG A 130 -4.78 -4.13 9.62
C ARG A 130 -5.69 -5.14 8.92
N GLY A 131 -6.75 -4.66 8.27
CA GLY A 131 -7.64 -5.48 7.46
C GLY A 131 -6.90 -6.23 6.36
N MET A 132 -5.95 -5.57 5.69
CA MET A 132 -5.09 -6.16 4.67
C MET A 132 -4.18 -7.26 5.25
N VAL A 133 -3.61 -7.04 6.44
CA VAL A 133 -2.79 -8.09 7.09
C VAL A 133 -3.64 -9.31 7.44
N PHE A 134 -4.83 -9.10 8.05
CA PHE A 134 -5.74 -10.21 8.35
C PHE A 134 -6.21 -10.93 7.09
N LEU A 135 -6.39 -10.21 5.99
CA LEU A 135 -6.71 -10.81 4.70
C LEU A 135 -5.54 -11.65 4.18
N GLY A 136 -4.29 -11.18 4.35
CA GLY A 136 -3.09 -11.89 3.96
C GLY A 136 -2.86 -13.21 4.69
N ILE A 137 -3.29 -13.31 5.96
CA ILE A 137 -3.27 -14.56 6.75
C ILE A 137 -4.59 -15.35 6.64
N GLU A 138 -5.49 -14.94 5.74
CA GLU A 138 -6.79 -15.56 5.50
C GLU A 138 -7.75 -15.55 6.72
N ASP A 139 -7.51 -14.70 7.72
CA ASP A 139 -8.47 -14.48 8.79
C ASP A 139 -9.56 -13.51 8.33
N TYR A 140 -10.44 -14.02 7.50
CA TYR A 140 -11.53 -13.24 6.92
C TYR A 140 -12.49 -12.66 7.96
N LYS A 141 -12.60 -13.27 9.17
CA LYS A 141 -13.46 -12.74 10.22
C LYS A 141 -12.89 -11.44 10.78
N ARG A 142 -11.59 -11.42 11.16
CA ARG A 142 -10.93 -10.22 11.66
C ARG A 142 -10.78 -9.18 10.57
N ALA A 143 -10.45 -9.58 9.33
CA ALA A 143 -10.38 -8.68 8.19
C ALA A 143 -11.69 -7.90 7.98
N ALA A 144 -12.86 -8.58 8.03
CA ALA A 144 -14.16 -7.93 7.88
C ALA A 144 -14.44 -6.89 8.98
N ILE A 145 -13.99 -7.16 10.22
CA ILE A 145 -14.11 -6.21 11.34
C ILE A 145 -13.26 -4.97 11.09
N GLU A 146 -12.01 -5.15 10.69
CA GLU A 146 -11.09 -4.02 10.46
C GLU A 146 -11.53 -3.17 9.27
N PHE A 147 -11.91 -3.77 8.14
CA PHE A 147 -12.47 -3.02 7.01
C PHE A 147 -13.79 -2.30 7.37
N THR A 148 -14.57 -2.85 8.30
CA THR A 148 -15.78 -2.15 8.78
C THR A 148 -15.42 -0.90 9.55
N LYS A 149 -14.35 -0.93 10.37
CA LYS A 149 -13.85 0.28 11.04
C LYS A 149 -13.29 1.28 10.04
N ALA A 150 -12.52 0.83 9.05
CA ALA A 150 -11.98 1.70 7.99
C ALA A 150 -13.11 2.44 7.26
N ILE A 151 -14.15 1.73 6.84
CA ILE A 151 -15.32 2.33 6.18
C ILE A 151 -16.07 3.31 7.11
N HIS A 152 -16.10 3.03 8.42
CA HIS A 152 -16.74 3.95 9.36
C HIS A 152 -15.96 5.27 9.50
N GLU A 153 -14.64 5.24 9.37
CA GLU A 153 -13.80 6.44 9.40
C GLU A 153 -13.82 7.21 8.07
N ASP A 154 -13.88 6.50 6.95
CA ASP A 154 -14.00 7.08 5.61
C ASP A 154 -15.04 6.34 4.76
N LEU A 155 -16.25 6.87 4.72
CA LEU A 155 -17.35 6.31 3.92
C LEU A 155 -17.13 6.42 2.41
N ALA A 156 -16.18 7.25 1.96
CA ALA A 156 -15.83 7.42 0.55
C ALA A 156 -14.68 6.51 0.09
N ASP A 157 -14.19 5.62 0.96
CA ASP A 157 -13.13 4.66 0.63
C ASP A 157 -13.70 3.47 -0.17
N SER A 158 -13.61 3.57 -1.52
CA SER A 158 -14.01 2.49 -2.43
C SER A 158 -13.20 1.21 -2.22
N GLU A 159 -11.91 1.32 -1.90
CA GLU A 159 -11.03 0.17 -1.72
C GLU A 159 -11.38 -0.61 -0.45
N ALA A 160 -11.78 0.08 0.61
CA ALA A 160 -12.22 -0.57 1.84
C ALA A 160 -13.52 -1.37 1.62
N TYR A 161 -14.48 -0.82 0.86
CA TYR A 161 -15.66 -1.58 0.44
C TYR A 161 -15.30 -2.79 -0.43
N GLU A 162 -14.39 -2.62 -1.39
CA GLU A 162 -13.96 -3.69 -2.30
C GLU A 162 -13.30 -4.84 -1.53
N ASN A 163 -12.38 -4.54 -0.62
CA ASN A 163 -11.69 -5.55 0.18
C ASN A 163 -12.63 -6.24 1.19
N ARG A 164 -13.57 -5.50 1.78
CA ARG A 164 -14.59 -6.13 2.65
C ARG A 164 -15.55 -7.01 1.84
N ALA A 165 -15.91 -6.60 0.63
CA ALA A 165 -16.71 -7.44 -0.26
C ALA A 165 -15.99 -8.74 -0.61
N PHE A 166 -14.71 -8.68 -0.95
CA PHE A 166 -13.89 -9.87 -1.16
C PHE A 166 -13.80 -10.74 0.09
N THR A 167 -13.65 -10.14 1.26
CA THR A 167 -13.65 -10.83 2.55
C THR A 167 -14.98 -11.56 2.80
N TYR A 168 -16.11 -10.89 2.55
CA TYR A 168 -17.43 -11.51 2.68
C TYR A 168 -17.66 -12.64 1.66
N TYR A 169 -17.12 -12.53 0.45
CA TYR A 169 -17.15 -13.61 -0.53
C TYR A 169 -16.49 -14.89 0.02
N ASN A 170 -15.29 -14.77 0.62
CA ASN A 170 -14.57 -15.90 1.21
C ASN A 170 -15.31 -16.47 2.43
N LEU A 171 -16.01 -15.64 3.18
CA LEU A 171 -16.92 -16.07 4.26
C LEU A 171 -18.26 -16.66 3.74
N LYS A 172 -18.45 -16.79 2.43
CA LYS A 172 -19.70 -17.23 1.77
C LYS A 172 -20.91 -16.35 2.09
N LYS A 173 -20.68 -15.09 2.54
CA LYS A 173 -21.72 -14.09 2.81
C LYS A 173 -22.00 -13.29 1.53
N TYR A 174 -22.55 -13.97 0.52
CA TYR A 174 -22.68 -13.43 -0.83
C TYR A 174 -23.52 -12.14 -0.91
N SER A 175 -24.64 -12.07 -0.18
CA SER A 175 -25.49 -10.87 -0.16
C SER A 175 -24.75 -9.64 0.38
N SER A 176 -23.94 -9.80 1.45
CA SER A 176 -23.12 -8.73 2.01
C SER A 176 -22.02 -8.31 1.03
N SER A 177 -21.40 -9.27 0.37
CA SER A 177 -20.37 -9.02 -0.64
C SER A 177 -20.92 -8.20 -1.82
N ILE A 178 -22.09 -8.58 -2.35
CA ILE A 178 -22.77 -7.84 -3.44
C ILE A 178 -23.10 -6.42 -3.00
N LYS A 179 -23.58 -6.23 -1.77
CA LYS A 179 -23.88 -4.91 -1.21
C LYS A 179 -22.64 -4.01 -1.18
N ASP A 180 -21.50 -4.54 -0.72
CA ASP A 180 -20.27 -3.78 -0.62
C ASP A 180 -19.68 -3.46 -1.99
N TYR A 181 -19.64 -4.41 -2.93
CA TYR A 181 -19.26 -4.08 -4.32
C TYR A 181 -20.19 -3.06 -4.96
N THR A 182 -21.49 -3.08 -4.61
CA THR A 182 -22.42 -2.07 -5.10
C THR A 182 -22.12 -0.69 -4.51
N ASN A 183 -21.70 -0.60 -3.25
CA ASN A 183 -21.27 0.66 -2.65
C ASN A 183 -19.95 1.15 -3.25
N ALA A 184 -18.99 0.26 -3.47
CA ALA A 184 -17.75 0.59 -4.18
C ALA A 184 -18.02 1.14 -5.59
N LEU A 185 -18.93 0.55 -6.35
CA LEU A 185 -19.34 1.04 -7.68
C LEU A 185 -20.07 2.39 -7.67
N LYS A 186 -20.70 2.79 -6.58
CA LYS A 186 -21.24 4.17 -6.45
C LYS A 186 -20.12 5.20 -6.35
N LEU A 187 -18.99 4.83 -5.76
CA LEU A 187 -17.82 5.69 -5.59
C LEU A 187 -16.91 5.67 -6.83
N THR A 188 -16.77 4.49 -7.45
CA THR A 188 -15.90 4.27 -8.63
C THR A 188 -16.65 3.53 -9.74
N PRO A 189 -17.62 4.20 -10.42
CA PRO A 189 -18.51 3.55 -11.40
C PRO A 189 -17.78 3.00 -12.64
N GLU A 190 -16.57 3.48 -12.93
CA GLU A 190 -15.77 3.05 -14.08
C GLU A 190 -14.85 1.85 -13.77
N ASN A 191 -14.83 1.36 -12.52
CA ASN A 191 -13.93 0.28 -12.13
C ASN A 191 -14.44 -1.08 -12.64
N LYS A 192 -13.89 -1.52 -13.78
CA LYS A 192 -14.24 -2.79 -14.43
C LYS A 192 -14.02 -4.02 -13.55
N ASN A 193 -13.01 -4.01 -12.69
CA ASN A 193 -12.71 -5.15 -11.82
C ASN A 193 -13.82 -5.38 -10.80
N ILE A 194 -14.46 -4.33 -10.28
CA ILE A 194 -15.56 -4.45 -9.33
C ILE A 194 -16.78 -5.09 -9.99
N TYR A 195 -17.11 -4.70 -11.24
CA TYR A 195 -18.16 -5.36 -12.01
C TYR A 195 -17.86 -6.85 -12.22
N LEU A 196 -16.63 -7.21 -12.63
CA LEU A 196 -16.22 -8.59 -12.81
C LEU A 196 -16.38 -9.40 -11.51
N ASN A 197 -15.91 -8.86 -10.40
CA ASN A 197 -15.99 -9.52 -9.10
C ASN A 197 -17.44 -9.71 -8.66
N ARG A 198 -18.28 -8.68 -8.76
CA ARG A 198 -19.69 -8.76 -8.40
C ARG A 198 -20.46 -9.71 -9.34
N GLY A 199 -20.20 -9.63 -10.65
CA GLY A 199 -20.76 -10.53 -11.65
C GLY A 199 -20.43 -12.00 -11.37
N THR A 200 -19.21 -12.28 -10.91
CA THR A 200 -18.81 -13.63 -10.50
C THR A 200 -19.63 -14.15 -9.32
N ILE A 201 -19.95 -13.28 -8.36
CA ILE A 201 -20.81 -13.67 -7.23
C ILE A 201 -22.24 -13.93 -7.68
N TYR A 202 -22.81 -13.06 -8.53
CA TYR A 202 -24.13 -13.29 -9.12
C TYR A 202 -24.18 -14.62 -9.87
N TYR A 203 -23.15 -14.93 -10.67
CA TYR A 203 -23.08 -16.23 -11.34
C TYR A 203 -23.07 -17.40 -10.36
N LYS A 204 -22.27 -17.30 -9.29
CA LYS A 204 -22.14 -18.34 -8.26
C LYS A 204 -23.45 -18.62 -7.54
N ILE A 205 -24.28 -17.60 -7.31
CA ILE A 205 -25.63 -17.76 -6.72
C ILE A 205 -26.71 -18.03 -7.77
N LYS A 206 -26.31 -18.28 -9.03
CA LYS A 206 -27.20 -18.57 -10.19
C LYS A 206 -28.10 -17.38 -10.61
N ASP A 207 -27.78 -16.17 -10.21
CA ASP A 207 -28.41 -14.95 -10.72
C ASP A 207 -27.75 -14.53 -12.04
N TYR A 208 -28.00 -15.31 -13.08
CA TYR A 208 -27.35 -15.15 -14.38
C TYR A 208 -27.69 -13.81 -15.06
N LYS A 209 -28.87 -13.25 -14.80
CA LYS A 209 -29.28 -11.95 -15.36
C LYS A 209 -28.37 -10.83 -14.89
N ASN A 210 -28.14 -10.72 -13.58
CA ASN A 210 -27.28 -9.70 -13.02
C ASN A 210 -25.81 -9.99 -13.31
N ALA A 211 -25.37 -11.25 -13.35
CA ALA A 211 -24.03 -11.64 -13.76
C ALA A 211 -23.70 -11.15 -15.17
N ILE A 212 -24.58 -11.41 -16.14
CA ILE A 212 -24.45 -10.95 -17.53
C ILE A 212 -24.37 -9.43 -17.60
N SER A 213 -25.27 -8.72 -16.90
CA SER A 213 -25.28 -7.26 -16.87
C SER A 213 -23.94 -6.68 -16.38
N ASP A 214 -23.37 -7.24 -15.30
CA ASP A 214 -22.10 -6.79 -14.77
C ASP A 214 -20.91 -7.11 -15.69
N TYR A 215 -20.88 -8.30 -16.27
CA TYR A 215 -19.85 -8.67 -17.24
C TYR A 215 -19.89 -7.78 -18.51
N MET A 216 -21.07 -7.43 -19.00
CA MET A 216 -21.22 -6.51 -20.13
C MET A 216 -20.66 -5.11 -19.79
N LYS A 217 -20.94 -4.59 -18.60
CA LYS A 217 -20.38 -3.32 -18.13
C LYS A 217 -18.86 -3.36 -18.03
N ALA A 218 -18.33 -4.44 -17.47
CA ALA A 218 -16.87 -4.60 -17.32
C ALA A 218 -16.14 -4.59 -18.67
N LEU A 219 -16.76 -5.14 -19.71
CA LEU A 219 -16.14 -5.32 -21.02
C LEU A 219 -16.49 -4.23 -22.02
N ASN A 220 -17.40 -3.31 -21.69
CA ASN A 220 -18.01 -2.37 -22.63
C ASN A 220 -18.59 -3.09 -23.87
N CYS A 221 -19.07 -4.33 -23.71
CA CYS A 221 -19.56 -5.16 -24.80
C CYS A 221 -21.06 -5.07 -24.95
N LYS A 222 -21.52 -5.09 -26.24
CA LYS A 222 -22.93 -5.20 -26.60
C LYS A 222 -23.37 -6.63 -26.96
N GLU A 223 -22.45 -7.57 -27.01
CA GLU A 223 -22.71 -8.94 -27.47
C GLU A 223 -23.27 -9.85 -26.37
N LYS A 224 -24.28 -10.67 -26.76
CA LYS A 224 -25.05 -11.58 -25.89
C LYS A 224 -24.65 -13.06 -26.07
N ASP A 225 -23.36 -13.38 -26.33
CA ASP A 225 -22.93 -14.77 -26.50
C ASP A 225 -22.72 -15.49 -25.16
N PRO A 226 -23.50 -16.54 -24.85
CA PRO A 226 -23.37 -17.31 -23.61
C PRO A 226 -22.00 -18.00 -23.44
N SER A 227 -21.33 -18.41 -24.52
CA SER A 227 -20.02 -19.07 -24.47
C SER A 227 -18.92 -18.10 -24.01
N PHE A 228 -19.07 -16.85 -24.32
CA PHE A 228 -18.22 -15.75 -23.89
C PHE A 228 -18.29 -15.55 -22.35
N TYR A 229 -19.48 -15.68 -21.76
CA TYR A 229 -19.68 -15.54 -20.31
C TYR A 229 -19.04 -16.66 -19.53
N HIS A 230 -19.05 -17.89 -20.05
CA HIS A 230 -18.36 -19.02 -19.42
C HIS A 230 -16.83 -18.81 -19.40
N LYS A 231 -16.28 -18.27 -20.49
CA LYS A 231 -14.85 -17.95 -20.62
C LYS A 231 -14.41 -16.83 -19.65
N ILE A 232 -15.27 -15.84 -19.42
CA ILE A 232 -15.06 -14.76 -18.46
C ILE A 232 -15.12 -15.29 -17.04
N TYR A 233 -16.09 -16.16 -16.71
CA TYR A 233 -16.21 -16.76 -15.40
C TYR A 233 -14.96 -17.54 -15.00
N THR A 234 -14.41 -18.36 -15.89
CA THR A 234 -13.16 -19.09 -15.63
C THR A 234 -11.97 -18.16 -15.43
N ASN A 235 -11.88 -17.06 -16.18
CA ASN A 235 -10.84 -16.04 -16.02
C ASN A 235 -11.04 -15.19 -14.75
N CYS A 236 -12.28 -14.90 -14.35
CA CYS A 236 -12.58 -14.13 -13.14
C CYS A 236 -12.32 -14.93 -11.86
N ASN A 237 -12.66 -16.21 -11.82
CA ASN A 237 -12.30 -17.08 -10.70
C ASN A 237 -10.77 -17.18 -10.50
N TYR A 238 -10.01 -17.17 -11.59
CA TYR A 238 -8.54 -17.12 -11.53
C TYR A 238 -8.04 -15.81 -10.94
N ASN A 239 -8.69 -14.69 -11.24
CA ASN A 239 -8.29 -13.36 -10.76
C ASN A 239 -8.77 -13.08 -9.33
N LEU A 240 -9.95 -13.57 -8.91
CA LEU A 240 -10.41 -13.48 -7.51
C LEU A 240 -9.44 -14.17 -6.53
N ASN A 241 -8.80 -15.25 -6.97
CA ASN A 241 -7.81 -15.96 -6.16
C ASN A 241 -6.44 -15.25 -6.10
N LYS A 242 -6.20 -14.20 -6.87
CA LYS A 242 -4.88 -13.52 -6.97
C LYS A 242 -4.85 -12.05 -6.58
N LYS A 243 -5.98 -11.36 -6.45
CA LYS A 243 -5.97 -9.91 -6.18
C LYS A 243 -6.27 -9.59 -4.73
N ILE A 244 -5.21 -9.49 -3.96
CA ILE A 244 -5.14 -8.59 -2.80
C ILE A 244 -4.76 -7.22 -3.35
N VAL A 245 -5.62 -6.21 -3.14
CA VAL A 245 -5.29 -4.83 -3.49
C VAL A 245 -4.11 -4.40 -2.60
N PRO A 246 -3.03 -3.81 -3.14
CA PRO A 246 -1.87 -3.45 -2.33
C PRO A 246 -2.21 -2.40 -1.27
N PHE A 247 -1.42 -2.37 -0.19
CA PHE A 247 -1.50 -1.32 0.82
C PHE A 247 -1.52 0.07 0.18
N VAL A 248 -2.40 0.93 0.67
CA VAL A 248 -2.46 2.32 0.21
C VAL A 248 -1.23 3.04 0.70
N ASN A 249 -0.33 3.38 -0.22
CA ASN A 249 0.79 4.27 0.05
C ASN A 249 0.28 5.71 0.06
N PHE A 250 0.52 6.43 1.15
CA PHE A 250 0.34 7.88 1.15
C PHE A 250 1.42 8.54 0.30
N LYS A 251 0.98 9.31 -0.69
CA LYS A 251 1.78 10.35 -1.31
C LYS A 251 1.70 11.63 -0.49
#